data_987094829d630b260b031353ea7d4bf0
#
_entry.id   987094829d630b260b031353ea7d4bf0
#
_cell.length_a   1.000
_cell.length_b   1.000
_cell.length_c   1.000
_cell.angle_alpha   90.00
_cell.angle_beta   90.00
_cell.angle_gamma   90.00
#
_symmetry.space_group_name_H-M   'P 1'
#
loop_
_entity.id
_entity.type
_entity.pdbx_description
1 polymer ?
#
loop_
_entity_poly.entity_id
_entity_poly.type
_entity_poly.pdbx_seq_one_letter_code
_entity_poly.pdbx_strand_id
1 'polypeptide(L)'
;MNTSKNYWLLKSEPSSWSWSQQKKKKTEHWDGVRNYQAANNMKKMRKGDECLFYHSVTEKAIKGIVRVTKEYYPDHTDKKGIFGMVDVTSVSYTHLTLPTRDDV
;
A
#
# COMPACT_ATOMS: atom_id res chain seq x y z
N MET A 1 -2.57 -3.08 -27.34
CA MET A 1 -2.76 -2.17 -26.24
C MET A 1 -2.28 -2.77 -24.93
N ASN A 2 -1.43 -2.08 -24.27
CA ASN A 2 -0.91 -2.55 -23.01
C ASN A 2 -1.79 -2.12 -21.85
N THR A 3 -2.36 -3.08 -21.15
CA THR A 3 -3.22 -2.81 -20.01
C THR A 3 -2.62 -3.29 -18.72
N SER A 4 -1.31 -3.52 -18.71
CA SER A 4 -0.68 -4.02 -17.51
C SER A 4 -0.82 -3.04 -16.36
N LYS A 5 -1.12 -3.58 -15.19
CA LYS A 5 -1.16 -2.82 -13.96
C LYS A 5 0.23 -2.76 -13.35
N ASN A 6 0.49 -1.71 -12.62
CA ASN A 6 1.65 -1.66 -11.77
C ASN A 6 1.34 -2.40 -10.47
N TYR A 7 2.31 -3.13 -9.99
CA TYR A 7 2.22 -3.81 -8.71
C TYR A 7 3.25 -3.21 -7.78
N TRP A 8 2.79 -2.86 -6.58
CA TRP A 8 3.63 -2.20 -5.58
C TRP A 8 3.77 -3.09 -4.37
N LEU A 9 4.79 -2.86 -3.57
CA LEU A 9 4.96 -3.55 -2.31
C LEU A 9 4.76 -2.56 -1.18
N LEU A 10 3.70 -2.76 -0.39
CA LEU A 10 3.43 -1.93 0.77
C LEU A 10 3.92 -2.66 2.01
N LYS A 11 4.93 -2.12 2.64
CA LYS A 11 5.51 -2.69 3.85
C LYS A 11 4.82 -2.16 5.08
N SER A 12 4.36 -3.05 5.94
CA SER A 12 3.68 -2.69 7.17
C SER A 12 4.22 -3.53 8.32
N GLU A 13 4.47 -2.89 9.46
CA GLU A 13 4.81 -3.62 10.66
C GLU A 13 3.52 -4.15 11.28
N PRO A 14 3.44 -5.47 11.56
CA PRO A 14 2.19 -6.04 12.10
C PRO A 14 1.76 -5.43 13.42
N SER A 15 2.71 -4.94 14.22
CA SER A 15 2.38 -4.29 15.48
C SER A 15 1.68 -2.95 15.29
N SER A 16 1.89 -2.30 14.14
CA SER A 16 1.25 -1.02 13.83
C SER A 16 0.00 -1.21 13.00
N TRP A 17 0.10 -1.97 11.91
CA TRP A 17 -1.03 -2.21 11.02
C TRP A 17 -0.88 -3.59 10.38
N SER A 18 -1.66 -4.57 10.87
CA SER A 18 -1.57 -5.94 10.40
C SER A 18 -2.53 -6.18 9.23
N TRP A 19 -2.29 -7.29 8.51
CA TRP A 19 -3.19 -7.71 7.45
C TRP A 19 -4.60 -7.99 7.98
N SER A 20 -4.69 -8.54 9.21
CA SER A 20 -6.00 -8.81 9.82
C SER A 20 -6.77 -7.51 10.03
N GLN A 21 -6.09 -6.46 10.47
CA GLN A 21 -6.72 -5.16 10.65
C GLN A 21 -7.14 -4.56 9.31
N GLN A 22 -6.31 -4.72 8.28
CA GLN A 22 -6.62 -4.23 6.95
C GLN A 22 -7.85 -4.93 6.37
N LYS A 23 -7.93 -6.25 6.50
CA LYS A 23 -9.08 -7.01 6.02
C LYS A 23 -10.36 -6.60 6.73
N LYS A 24 -10.27 -6.41 8.02
CA LYS A 24 -11.42 -6.06 8.84
C LYS A 24 -11.96 -4.68 8.49
N LYS A 25 -11.07 -3.73 8.30
CA LYS A 25 -11.46 -2.37 7.96
C LYS A 25 -11.78 -2.20 6.49
N LYS A 26 -11.20 -3.01 5.64
CA LYS A 26 -11.30 -3.00 4.17
C LYS A 26 -10.56 -1.82 3.56
N THR A 27 -11.04 -0.61 3.73
CA THR A 27 -10.43 0.59 3.15
C THR A 27 -9.72 1.37 4.23
N GLU A 28 -8.49 1.76 3.97
CA GLU A 28 -7.69 2.53 4.91
C GLU A 28 -6.83 3.54 4.18
N HIS A 29 -6.60 4.65 4.86
CA HIS A 29 -5.61 5.63 4.42
C HIS A 29 -4.23 5.06 4.69
N TRP A 30 -3.38 5.05 3.69
CA TRP A 30 -1.99 4.63 3.89
C TRP A 30 -1.16 5.85 4.28
N ASP A 31 -1.35 6.30 5.50
CA ASP A 31 -0.73 7.50 6.02
C ASP A 31 0.55 7.19 6.80
N GLY A 32 1.16 8.22 7.34
CA GLY A 32 2.34 8.03 8.19
C GLY A 32 3.63 7.75 7.43
N VAL A 33 3.62 7.77 6.10
CA VAL A 33 4.83 7.59 5.30
C VAL A 33 5.68 8.85 5.41
N ARG A 34 6.92 8.67 5.86
CA ARG A 34 7.84 9.80 6.05
C ARG A 34 9.16 9.58 5.33
N ASN A 35 9.16 8.75 4.30
CA ASN A 35 10.31 8.46 3.46
C ASN A 35 10.07 9.03 2.08
N TYR A 36 11.01 9.81 1.56
CA TYR A 36 10.84 10.49 0.28
C TYR A 36 10.72 9.53 -0.89
N GLN A 37 11.47 8.45 -0.88
CA GLN A 37 11.40 7.48 -1.96
C GLN A 37 10.04 6.77 -1.97
N ALA A 38 9.55 6.37 -0.81
CA ALA A 38 8.24 5.75 -0.70
C ALA A 38 7.14 6.73 -1.10
N ALA A 39 7.26 7.99 -0.71
CA ALA A 39 6.29 9.01 -1.10
C ALA A 39 6.30 9.21 -2.61
N ASN A 40 7.48 9.24 -3.23
CA ASN A 40 7.57 9.39 -4.67
C ASN A 40 6.91 8.21 -5.40
N ASN A 41 7.07 7.01 -4.85
CA ASN A 41 6.41 5.83 -5.41
C ASN A 41 4.89 5.95 -5.28
N MET A 42 4.40 6.41 -4.12
CA MET A 42 2.97 6.60 -3.94
C MET A 42 2.37 7.62 -4.91
N LYS A 43 3.15 8.64 -5.27
CA LYS A 43 2.70 9.63 -6.24
C LYS A 43 2.47 9.03 -7.62
N LYS A 44 3.15 7.93 -7.92
CA LYS A 44 3.02 7.24 -9.20
C LYS A 44 1.87 6.23 -9.20
N MET A 45 1.31 5.92 -8.05
CA MET A 45 0.22 4.96 -7.94
C MET A 45 -1.04 5.52 -8.58
N ARG A 46 -1.72 4.68 -9.33
CA ARG A 46 -2.97 5.02 -9.98
C ARG A 46 -4.11 4.24 -9.37
N LYS A 47 -5.29 4.84 -9.39
CA LYS A 47 -6.49 4.15 -8.94
C LYS A 47 -6.64 2.85 -9.72
N GLY A 48 -6.80 1.75 -8.99
CA GLY A 48 -6.89 0.42 -9.59
C GLY A 48 -5.59 -0.37 -9.53
N ASP A 49 -4.47 0.27 -9.25
CA ASP A 49 -3.21 -0.44 -9.06
C ASP A 49 -3.32 -1.37 -7.86
N GLU A 50 -2.62 -2.49 -7.92
CA GLU A 50 -2.62 -3.46 -6.84
C GLU A 50 -1.30 -3.44 -6.10
N CYS A 51 -1.39 -3.63 -4.79
CA CYS A 51 -0.23 -3.60 -3.91
C CYS A 51 -0.18 -4.88 -3.10
N LEU A 52 1.01 -5.44 -3.00
CA LEU A 52 1.23 -6.60 -2.15
C LEU A 52 1.45 -6.12 -0.73
N PHE A 53 0.60 -6.60 0.18
CA PHE A 53 0.67 -6.21 1.59
C PHE A 53 1.71 -7.08 2.28
N TYR A 54 2.82 -6.48 2.66
CA TYR A 54 3.96 -7.20 3.19
C TYR A 54 4.15 -6.89 4.68
N HIS A 55 4.16 -7.95 5.51
CA HIS A 55 4.52 -7.81 6.92
C HIS A 55 6.03 -7.76 7.01
N SER A 56 6.54 -6.64 7.46
CA SER A 56 7.98 -6.47 7.67
C SER A 56 8.35 -6.81 9.11
N VAL A 57 9.64 -6.81 9.38
CA VAL A 57 10.23 -6.97 10.71
C VAL A 57 10.13 -8.40 11.23
N THR A 58 8.94 -8.87 11.59
CA THR A 58 8.82 -10.18 12.25
C THR A 58 8.55 -11.31 11.27
N GLU A 59 7.53 -11.20 10.47
CA GLU A 59 7.14 -12.30 9.59
C GLU A 59 7.82 -12.27 8.22
N LYS A 60 8.06 -11.08 7.71
CA LYS A 60 8.70 -10.88 6.39
C LYS A 60 8.00 -11.70 5.31
N ALA A 61 6.71 -11.52 5.19
CA ALA A 61 5.89 -12.29 4.26
C ALA A 61 4.80 -11.44 3.65
N ILE A 62 4.45 -11.76 2.40
CA ILE A 62 3.31 -11.15 1.74
C ILE A 62 2.06 -11.80 2.28
N LYS A 63 1.15 -11.01 2.83
CA LYS A 63 -0.05 -11.51 3.48
C LYS A 63 -1.29 -11.37 2.64
N GLY A 64 -1.32 -10.45 1.69
CA GLY A 64 -2.50 -10.27 0.86
C GLY A 64 -2.28 -9.18 -0.16
N ILE A 65 -3.37 -8.76 -0.78
CA ILE A 65 -3.36 -7.74 -1.81
C ILE A 65 -4.35 -6.64 -1.44
N VAL A 66 -3.94 -5.40 -1.65
CA VAL A 66 -4.84 -4.25 -1.55
C VAL A 66 -4.82 -3.52 -2.90
N ARG A 67 -5.89 -2.78 -3.16
CA ARG A 67 -6.04 -2.01 -4.39
C ARG A 67 -6.13 -0.53 -4.06
N VAL A 68 -5.45 0.30 -4.84
CA VAL A 68 -5.53 1.74 -4.66
C VAL A 68 -6.91 2.23 -5.08
N THR A 69 -7.61 2.87 -4.16
CA THR A 69 -8.95 3.42 -4.40
C THR A 69 -8.95 4.93 -4.50
N LYS A 70 -7.91 5.58 -3.98
CA LYS A 70 -7.76 7.02 -4.11
C LYS A 70 -6.29 7.33 -4.30
N GLU A 71 -6.00 8.11 -5.32
CA GLU A 71 -4.62 8.48 -5.65
C GLU A 71 -4.05 9.46 -4.63
N TYR A 72 -2.75 9.70 -4.72
CA TYR A 72 -2.00 10.50 -3.76
C TYR A 72 -2.66 11.83 -3.43
N TYR A 73 -2.79 12.12 -2.14
CA TYR A 73 -3.32 13.37 -1.64
C TYR A 73 -2.66 13.69 -0.30
N PRO A 74 -2.77 14.93 0.18
CA PRO A 74 -2.06 15.33 1.40
C PRO A 74 -2.41 14.47 2.60
N ASP A 75 -1.38 14.11 3.36
CA ASP A 75 -1.52 13.34 4.58
C ASP A 75 -1.86 14.29 5.73
N HIS A 76 -3.06 14.15 6.27
CA HIS A 76 -3.53 15.03 7.34
C HIS A 76 -2.76 14.84 8.65
N THR A 77 -1.99 13.75 8.77
CA THR A 77 -1.16 13.52 9.96
C THR A 77 0.19 14.19 9.83
N ASP A 78 0.55 14.71 8.65
CA ASP A 78 1.80 15.43 8.46
C ASP A 78 1.55 16.92 8.59
N LYS A 79 1.88 17.46 9.74
CA LYS A 79 1.66 18.88 10.03
C LYS A 79 2.46 19.81 9.15
N LYS A 80 3.57 19.33 8.60
CA LYS A 80 4.41 20.15 7.72
C LYS A 80 3.89 20.18 6.29
N GLY A 81 2.97 19.29 5.95
CA GLY A 81 2.38 19.25 4.62
C GLY A 81 3.32 18.79 3.52
N ILE A 82 4.35 18.02 3.87
CA ILE A 82 5.35 17.55 2.91
C ILE A 82 4.92 16.23 2.28
N PHE A 83 4.37 15.34 3.10
CA PHE A 83 4.03 13.99 2.67
C PHE A 83 2.54 13.82 2.43
N GLY A 84 2.21 12.87 1.58
CA GLY A 84 0.84 12.55 1.29
C GLY A 84 0.55 11.08 1.56
N MET A 85 -0.62 10.64 1.13
CA MET A 85 -1.09 9.28 1.34
C MET A 85 -1.97 8.84 0.19
N VAL A 86 -2.23 7.54 0.13
CA VAL A 86 -3.19 6.96 -0.80
C VAL A 86 -4.19 6.16 0.02
N ASP A 87 -5.36 5.92 -0.54
CA ASP A 87 -6.33 5.01 0.08
C ASP A 87 -6.23 3.65 -0.60
N VAL A 88 -6.28 2.60 0.19
CA VAL A 88 -6.21 1.24 -0.32
C VAL A 88 -7.33 0.41 0.31
N THR A 89 -7.82 -0.57 -0.45
CA THR A 89 -8.83 -1.50 0.04
C THR A 89 -8.35 -2.92 -0.15
N SER A 90 -8.67 -3.79 0.81
CA SER A 90 -8.26 -5.18 0.72
C SER A 90 -9.03 -5.90 -0.39
N VAL A 91 -8.35 -6.82 -1.05
CA VAL A 91 -8.90 -7.62 -2.14
C VAL A 91 -8.83 -9.09 -1.73
N SER A 92 -9.90 -9.82 -1.98
CA SER A 92 -9.94 -11.25 -1.65
C SER A 92 -9.38 -12.06 -2.78
N TYR A 93 -8.17 -12.57 -2.60
CA TYR A 93 -7.55 -13.52 -3.53
C TYR A 93 -7.13 -14.77 -2.77
N THR A 94 -7.24 -15.88 -3.44
CA THR A 94 -6.83 -17.15 -2.85
C THR A 94 -5.40 -17.52 -3.19
N HIS A 95 -4.84 -16.93 -4.23
CA HIS A 95 -3.47 -17.21 -4.66
C HIS A 95 -2.72 -15.92 -4.91
N LEU A 96 -1.45 -15.91 -4.53
CA LEU A 96 -0.55 -14.80 -4.78
C LEU A 96 0.65 -15.33 -5.55
N THR A 97 0.61 -15.18 -6.86
CA THR A 97 1.71 -15.62 -7.71
C THR A 97 2.35 -14.47 -8.47
N LEU A 98 2.02 -13.25 -8.08
CA LEU A 98 2.49 -12.06 -8.79
C LEU A 98 3.90 -11.68 -8.35
N PRO A 99 4.79 -11.37 -9.30
CA PRO A 99 6.10 -10.86 -8.93
C PRO A 99 5.99 -9.44 -8.40
N THR A 100 6.84 -9.12 -7.44
CA THR A 100 6.95 -7.75 -6.95
C THR A 100 7.91 -6.97 -7.84
N ARG A 101 7.70 -5.68 -7.92
CA ARG A 101 8.58 -4.82 -8.69
C ARG A 101 9.25 -3.75 -7.86
N ASP A 102 8.46 -2.91 -7.21
CA ASP A 102 9.00 -1.79 -6.47
C ASP A 102 8.48 -1.78 -5.04
N ASP A 103 9.32 -1.32 -4.16
CA ASP A 103 9.01 -1.22 -2.73
C ASP A 103 8.43 0.12 -2.39
N VAL A 104 7.49 0.10 -1.48
CA VAL A 104 6.93 1.31 -0.91
C VAL A 104 6.94 1.24 0.60
#